data_b0dc336c72201e3c3270004096d3f4d2
#
_entry.id   b0dc336c72201e3c3270004096d3f4d2
#
_cell.length_a   1.000
_cell.length_b   1.000
_cell.length_c   1.000
_cell.angle_alpha   90.00
_cell.angle_beta   90.00
_cell.angle_gamma   90.00
#
_symmetry.space_group_name_H-M   'P 1'
#
loop_
_entity.id
_entity.type
_entity.pdbx_description
1 polymer ?
#
loop_
_entity_poly.entity_id
_entity_poly.type
_entity_poly.pdbx_seq_one_letter_code
_entity_poly.pdbx_strand_id
1 'polypeptide(L)'
;MRKVWKRCLLLLGILYFAVCAPQDEAYAAVNLSVSAAAVSSSKIQVKWNLSEEAVRYVVYRSSSSAGNYQKMTETSQNSYKDVAVRSAVNYYYRIVPISRETGEEMEQDAKAVKVKTPAKVSITKVQVKSSNKLRISWDASAGSSGYQLFRSESEAGNYTEIARIDGKMTCSYTDSQIKAGKIYYYKVRPTNQKHSGVGSFSQSKRGKTIGQASIVSIRSLSSNKIQIAWKKVSNASTYEVYRSTSENGSYKKIANLKNNARSYTDQSVKSGKKYYYKIVAAGSFDGVRITSGYSDAAAFRALQQVKISSVRVTPDDGLKLKWSKVTGATKYKIYRASSQKGSYKKIATINNGSTLNYTDRTVISGKTYYYKVQAYSDDKGIIIAGNGNKSEPKGAATGYSIMGDTTVTVDQMEGLFAASGRKYPADIYKDKGAKNIQKFCEIIIDECEQEGVRAEVVFAQVCLETGYLSFGGQVSAGQCNFSGIGATDDGASGAVFPSVRIGIRAQVQHLKGYASTEDLNGECVDPRFVYLASLRGSAKNVQDLGGGKWATDPVYAMKLMNLIKEMKKY
;
A
#
# COMPACT_ATOMS: atom_id res chain seq x y z
N MET A 1 74.14 -23.15 -65.93
CA MET A 1 75.44 -23.44 -66.62
C MET A 1 75.87 -24.82 -66.08
N ARG A 2 75.83 -25.81 -66.92
CA ARG A 2 76.99 -26.53 -67.48
C ARG A 2 77.75 -27.24 -66.38
N LYS A 3 78.11 -28.52 -66.39
CA LYS A 3 78.30 -29.62 -67.37
C LYS A 3 78.71 -30.84 -66.56
N VAL A 4 78.18 -32.05 -66.68
CA VAL A 4 78.44 -33.03 -67.69
C VAL A 4 79.80 -33.82 -67.50
N TRP A 5 79.61 -35.17 -67.48
CA TRP A 5 80.52 -36.23 -67.99
C TRP A 5 81.50 -36.82 -66.99
N LYS A 6 81.81 -38.06 -67.01
CA LYS A 6 81.59 -39.29 -67.82
C LYS A 6 82.13 -40.49 -67.07
N ARG A 7 81.49 -41.64 -67.27
CA ARG A 7 81.94 -42.92 -67.66
C ARG A 7 83.30 -43.49 -67.11
N CYS A 8 83.26 -44.65 -66.54
CA CYS A 8 83.75 -45.85 -67.30
C CYS A 8 83.40 -47.14 -66.55
N LEU A 9 83.03 -48.10 -67.32
CA LEU A 9 82.91 -49.55 -67.05
C LEU A 9 84.20 -50.17 -66.52
N LEU A 10 84.08 -51.22 -65.71
CA LEU A 10 84.66 -52.58 -65.98
C LEU A 10 83.94 -53.67 -65.18
N LEU A 11 83.69 -54.77 -65.92
CA LEU A 11 83.14 -56.06 -65.48
C LEU A 11 84.12 -56.88 -64.64
N LEU A 12 83.58 -57.70 -63.82
CA LEU A 12 83.81 -59.14 -63.53
C LEU A 12 83.60 -59.41 -62.04
N GLY A 13 82.73 -60.23 -61.64
CA GLY A 13 82.57 -61.64 -61.72
C GLY A 13 82.05 -62.21 -60.42
N ILE A 14 80.88 -62.72 -60.45
CA ILE A 14 80.34 -63.92 -59.76
C ILE A 14 80.90 -64.26 -58.35
N LEU A 15 79.99 -64.19 -57.30
CA LEU A 15 79.67 -65.39 -56.49
C LEU A 15 78.34 -65.17 -55.73
N TYR A 16 77.39 -66.05 -55.92
CA TYR A 16 76.09 -66.11 -55.26
C TYR A 16 76.25 -66.58 -53.82
N PHE A 17 75.97 -65.76 -52.86
CA PHE A 17 75.54 -66.19 -51.54
C PHE A 17 74.24 -65.57 -51.24
N ALA A 18 73.15 -66.33 -51.34
CA ALA A 18 71.86 -66.00 -50.85
C ALA A 18 71.92 -65.93 -49.32
N VAL A 19 72.05 -64.76 -48.77
CA VAL A 19 71.76 -64.55 -47.35
C VAL A 19 70.27 -64.30 -47.32
N CYS A 20 69.52 -65.26 -46.78
CA CYS A 20 68.14 -65.07 -46.38
C CYS A 20 68.15 -63.98 -45.32
N ALA A 21 67.76 -62.74 -45.73
CA ALA A 21 67.39 -61.76 -44.75
C ALA A 21 66.05 -62.22 -44.11
N PRO A 22 65.92 -62.21 -42.80
CA PRO A 22 64.65 -62.48 -42.18
C PRO A 22 63.65 -61.42 -42.75
N GLN A 23 62.56 -61.90 -43.32
CA GLN A 23 61.41 -61.10 -43.58
C GLN A 23 60.92 -60.58 -42.21
N ASP A 24 61.17 -59.33 -41.92
CA ASP A 24 60.45 -58.67 -40.88
C ASP A 24 58.99 -58.71 -41.33
N GLU A 25 58.21 -59.69 -40.86
CA GLU A 25 56.75 -59.65 -40.94
C GLU A 25 56.35 -58.39 -40.18
N ALA A 26 55.90 -57.43 -40.96
CA ALA A 26 55.33 -56.20 -40.40
C ALA A 26 54.05 -56.56 -39.63
N TYR A 27 54.22 -56.80 -38.34
CA TYR A 27 53.06 -56.98 -37.48
C TYR A 27 52.10 -55.82 -37.66
N ALA A 28 50.80 -56.12 -37.76
CA ALA A 28 49.76 -55.09 -37.87
C ALA A 28 49.81 -54.20 -36.61
N ALA A 29 50.06 -52.88 -36.79
CA ALA A 29 50.18 -51.94 -35.69
C ALA A 29 48.88 -51.84 -34.90
N VAL A 30 48.91 -52.02 -33.59
CA VAL A 30 47.72 -51.84 -32.72
C VAL A 30 47.38 -50.41 -32.62
N ASN A 31 46.22 -50.01 -33.22
CA ASN A 31 45.74 -48.66 -33.13
C ASN A 31 45.03 -48.41 -31.77
N LEU A 32 45.84 -48.10 -30.76
CA LEU A 32 45.34 -47.88 -29.38
C LEU A 32 44.86 -46.46 -29.15
N SER A 33 43.63 -46.32 -28.69
CA SER A 33 43.04 -45.04 -28.24
C SER A 33 42.87 -45.06 -26.71
N VAL A 34 43.61 -44.19 -26.01
CA VAL A 34 43.61 -44.16 -24.54
C VAL A 34 43.04 -42.84 -24.02
N SER A 35 42.15 -42.95 -23.06
CA SER A 35 41.57 -41.81 -22.34
C SER A 35 41.72 -41.98 -20.83
N ALA A 36 41.88 -40.88 -20.09
CA ALA A 36 41.90 -40.90 -18.64
C ALA A 36 41.14 -39.71 -18.08
N ALA A 37 40.31 -39.96 -17.06
CA ALA A 37 39.53 -38.97 -16.38
C ALA A 37 39.61 -39.12 -14.86
N ALA A 38 39.74 -38.03 -14.13
CA ALA A 38 39.58 -38.02 -12.69
C ALA A 38 38.12 -38.25 -12.34
N VAL A 39 37.80 -39.29 -11.58
CA VAL A 39 36.43 -39.54 -11.07
C VAL A 39 36.25 -39.03 -9.65
N SER A 40 37.37 -38.71 -8.99
CA SER A 40 37.40 -37.94 -7.74
C SER A 40 38.78 -37.32 -7.54
N SER A 41 38.98 -36.59 -6.46
CA SER A 41 40.30 -36.04 -6.09
C SER A 41 41.34 -37.14 -5.73
N SER A 42 40.92 -38.38 -5.60
CA SER A 42 41.78 -39.53 -5.21
C SER A 42 41.56 -40.76 -6.09
N LYS A 43 40.86 -40.65 -7.22
CA LYS A 43 40.59 -41.77 -8.13
C LYS A 43 40.62 -41.33 -9.57
N ILE A 44 41.27 -42.11 -10.42
CA ILE A 44 41.33 -41.90 -11.87
C ILE A 44 40.80 -43.16 -12.55
N GLN A 45 40.00 -42.98 -13.59
CA GLN A 45 39.56 -44.02 -14.52
C GLN A 45 40.34 -43.84 -15.82
N VAL A 46 41.07 -44.90 -16.23
CA VAL A 46 41.72 -45.01 -17.54
C VAL A 46 40.91 -45.96 -18.38
N LYS A 47 40.74 -45.69 -19.67
CA LYS A 47 40.03 -46.54 -20.63
C LYS A 47 40.77 -46.55 -21.95
N TRP A 48 40.70 -47.68 -22.64
CA TRP A 48 41.25 -47.85 -23.99
C TRP A 48 40.35 -48.76 -24.83
N ASN A 49 40.57 -48.82 -26.13
CA ASN A 49 39.92 -49.78 -26.99
C ASN A 49 40.63 -51.15 -26.92
N LEU A 50 39.90 -52.23 -27.12
CA LEU A 50 40.50 -53.58 -27.32
C LEU A 50 41.01 -53.69 -28.75
N SER A 51 42.05 -54.50 -28.97
CA SER A 51 42.58 -54.92 -30.27
C SER A 51 42.60 -56.43 -30.36
N GLU A 52 42.38 -56.99 -31.56
CA GLU A 52 42.41 -58.42 -31.81
C GLU A 52 43.81 -58.97 -31.73
N GLU A 53 44.83 -58.18 -32.00
CA GLU A 53 46.24 -58.50 -31.91
C GLU A 53 46.75 -58.56 -30.47
N ALA A 54 46.02 -58.00 -29.54
CA ALA A 54 46.41 -58.01 -28.13
C ALA A 54 45.61 -59.00 -27.31
N VAL A 55 46.31 -59.79 -26.49
CA VAL A 55 45.69 -60.74 -25.54
C VAL A 55 45.42 -60.07 -24.19
N ARG A 56 46.26 -59.16 -23.80
CA ARG A 56 46.21 -58.42 -22.54
C ARG A 56 46.86 -57.06 -22.71
N TYR A 57 46.71 -56.16 -21.68
CA TYR A 57 47.30 -54.84 -21.62
C TYR A 57 48.01 -54.62 -20.29
N VAL A 58 49.21 -54.09 -20.34
CA VAL A 58 49.89 -53.60 -19.13
C VAL A 58 49.66 -52.16 -18.93
N VAL A 59 49.21 -51.76 -17.74
CA VAL A 59 48.97 -50.39 -17.33
C VAL A 59 50.18 -49.92 -16.51
N TYR A 60 50.86 -48.92 -17.00
CA TYR A 60 51.93 -48.24 -16.30
C TYR A 60 51.50 -46.85 -15.83
N ARG A 61 52.04 -46.38 -14.72
CA ARG A 61 51.79 -45.02 -14.17
C ARG A 61 53.11 -44.33 -13.85
N SER A 62 53.15 -43.02 -14.13
CA SER A 62 54.21 -42.11 -13.67
C SER A 62 53.63 -40.80 -13.18
N SER A 63 54.36 -40.05 -12.35
CA SER A 63 54.06 -38.65 -11.98
C SER A 63 54.77 -37.64 -12.89
N SER A 64 55.60 -38.07 -13.84
CA SER A 64 56.33 -37.27 -14.82
C SER A 64 56.18 -37.87 -16.21
N SER A 65 56.13 -37.00 -17.25
CA SER A 65 56.01 -37.45 -18.65
C SER A 65 57.24 -38.20 -19.13
N ALA A 66 58.44 -37.86 -18.62
CA ALA A 66 59.71 -38.47 -18.92
C ALA A 66 60.24 -39.37 -17.76
N GLY A 67 59.39 -39.64 -16.75
CA GLY A 67 59.78 -40.33 -15.55
C GLY A 67 59.67 -41.86 -15.66
N ASN A 68 60.20 -42.54 -14.64
CA ASN A 68 60.08 -43.99 -14.53
C ASN A 68 58.58 -44.34 -14.37
N TYR A 69 58.10 -45.15 -15.31
CA TYR A 69 56.75 -45.71 -15.27
C TYR A 69 56.76 -46.98 -14.42
N GLN A 70 55.89 -47.03 -13.45
CA GLN A 70 55.70 -48.22 -12.60
C GLN A 70 54.53 -49.04 -13.12
N LYS A 71 54.71 -50.37 -13.26
CA LYS A 71 53.62 -51.28 -13.59
C LYS A 71 52.57 -51.30 -12.48
N MET A 72 51.34 -51.02 -12.84
CA MET A 72 50.20 -50.96 -11.92
C MET A 72 49.42 -52.27 -11.95
N THR A 73 49.18 -52.76 -13.14
CA THR A 73 48.44 -54.04 -13.34
C THR A 73 48.63 -54.54 -14.76
N GLU A 74 48.27 -55.78 -14.95
CA GLU A 74 48.07 -56.40 -16.25
C GLU A 74 46.65 -56.93 -16.30
N THR A 75 45.93 -56.69 -17.43
CA THR A 75 44.52 -56.99 -17.52
C THR A 75 44.08 -57.26 -18.97
N SER A 76 43.10 -58.16 -19.14
CA SER A 76 42.36 -58.31 -20.40
C SER A 76 41.21 -57.36 -20.56
N GLN A 77 40.90 -56.57 -19.52
CA GLN A 77 39.86 -55.55 -19.56
C GLN A 77 40.33 -54.32 -20.33
N ASN A 78 39.42 -53.51 -20.79
CA ASN A 78 39.69 -52.27 -21.50
C ASN A 78 39.67 -51.02 -20.58
N SER A 79 39.79 -51.22 -19.26
CA SER A 79 39.80 -50.12 -18.31
C SER A 79 40.53 -50.47 -17.02
N TYR A 80 41.10 -49.45 -16.38
CA TYR A 80 41.76 -49.54 -15.09
C TYR A 80 41.31 -48.38 -14.19
N LYS A 81 40.99 -48.67 -12.94
CA LYS A 81 40.64 -47.68 -11.93
C LYS A 81 41.75 -47.57 -10.90
N ASP A 82 42.50 -46.48 -10.98
CA ASP A 82 43.53 -46.16 -10.00
C ASP A 82 42.91 -45.47 -8.78
N VAL A 83 43.01 -46.06 -7.61
CA VAL A 83 42.49 -45.56 -6.32
C VAL A 83 43.59 -45.04 -5.40
N ALA A 84 44.87 -45.12 -5.85
CA ALA A 84 46.06 -44.74 -5.08
C ALA A 84 46.69 -43.43 -5.59
N VAL A 85 45.84 -42.47 -6.05
CA VAL A 85 46.30 -41.16 -6.53
C VAL A 85 46.09 -40.07 -5.50
N ARG A 86 47.00 -39.09 -5.48
CA ARG A 86 46.92 -37.88 -4.64
C ARG A 86 46.21 -36.75 -5.39
N SER A 87 45.55 -35.91 -4.63
CA SER A 87 44.85 -34.73 -5.20
C SER A 87 45.84 -33.67 -5.70
N ALA A 88 45.45 -32.94 -6.74
CA ALA A 88 46.21 -31.88 -7.39
C ALA A 88 47.51 -32.32 -8.09
N VAL A 89 47.72 -33.59 -8.28
CA VAL A 89 48.92 -34.17 -8.93
C VAL A 89 48.63 -34.55 -10.38
N ASN A 90 49.60 -34.35 -11.27
CA ASN A 90 49.57 -34.89 -12.62
C ASN A 90 49.97 -36.37 -12.57
N TYR A 91 49.25 -37.19 -13.29
CA TYR A 91 49.59 -38.59 -13.53
C TYR A 91 49.62 -38.82 -15.04
N TYR A 92 50.55 -39.71 -15.43
CA TYR A 92 50.72 -40.15 -16.79
C TYR A 92 50.52 -41.65 -16.79
N TYR A 93 49.57 -42.13 -17.58
CA TYR A 93 49.32 -43.57 -17.76
C TYR A 93 49.76 -43.94 -19.15
N ARG A 94 50.47 -45.05 -19.22
CA ARG A 94 50.90 -45.68 -20.46
C ARG A 94 50.26 -47.04 -20.52
N ILE A 95 49.61 -47.36 -21.61
CA ILE A 95 48.97 -48.65 -21.87
C ILE A 95 49.79 -49.31 -22.94
N VAL A 96 50.29 -50.48 -22.62
CA VAL A 96 51.12 -51.30 -23.51
C VAL A 96 50.36 -52.59 -23.81
N PRO A 97 49.99 -52.87 -25.09
CA PRO A 97 49.38 -54.14 -25.44
C PRO A 97 50.38 -55.27 -25.38
N ILE A 98 49.93 -56.49 -25.04
CA ILE A 98 50.70 -57.71 -25.10
C ILE A 98 50.26 -58.49 -26.34
N SER A 99 51.17 -58.79 -27.21
CA SER A 99 50.92 -59.52 -28.44
C SER A 99 50.26 -60.88 -28.17
N ARG A 100 49.21 -61.17 -28.92
CA ARG A 100 48.54 -62.47 -28.88
C ARG A 100 49.40 -63.56 -29.42
N GLU A 101 50.24 -63.21 -30.35
CA GLU A 101 51.10 -64.16 -31.06
C GLU A 101 52.39 -64.47 -30.28
N THR A 102 53.10 -63.43 -29.82
CA THR A 102 54.39 -63.59 -29.14
C THR A 102 54.30 -63.62 -27.62
N GLY A 103 53.23 -63.06 -27.05
CA GLY A 103 53.08 -62.91 -25.61
C GLY A 103 53.96 -61.83 -25.01
N GLU A 104 54.64 -61.00 -25.84
CA GLU A 104 55.52 -59.92 -25.41
C GLU A 104 54.84 -58.56 -25.43
N GLU A 105 55.36 -57.58 -24.70
CA GLU A 105 54.86 -56.17 -24.67
C GLU A 105 55.20 -55.51 -26.00
N MET A 106 54.14 -54.96 -26.66
CA MET A 106 54.24 -54.23 -27.92
C MET A 106 54.52 -52.74 -27.62
N GLU A 107 55.74 -52.42 -27.24
CA GLU A 107 56.18 -51.10 -26.77
C GLU A 107 55.98 -49.97 -27.84
N GLN A 108 56.14 -50.35 -29.14
CA GLN A 108 55.90 -49.39 -30.26
C GLN A 108 54.45 -48.95 -30.37
N ASP A 109 53.51 -49.75 -29.89
CA ASP A 109 52.07 -49.46 -29.93
C ASP A 109 51.54 -48.81 -28.63
N ALA A 110 52.43 -48.64 -27.66
CA ALA A 110 52.06 -48.03 -26.37
C ALA A 110 51.57 -46.62 -26.52
N LYS A 111 50.48 -46.30 -25.85
CA LYS A 111 49.89 -44.92 -25.79
C LYS A 111 49.89 -44.40 -24.38
N ALA A 112 50.29 -43.13 -24.26
CA ALA A 112 50.30 -42.42 -22.99
C ALA A 112 49.20 -41.32 -22.93
N VAL A 113 48.62 -41.17 -21.78
CA VAL A 113 47.61 -40.11 -21.51
C VAL A 113 47.94 -39.41 -20.19
N LYS A 114 47.80 -38.09 -20.20
CA LYS A 114 47.99 -37.25 -19.03
C LYS A 114 46.65 -36.92 -18.40
N VAL A 115 46.54 -37.00 -17.09
CA VAL A 115 45.38 -36.58 -16.32
C VAL A 115 45.82 -35.91 -15.02
N LYS A 116 45.08 -34.90 -14.60
CA LYS A 116 45.31 -34.21 -13.33
C LYS A 116 44.07 -34.34 -12.44
N THR A 117 44.28 -34.82 -11.21
CA THR A 117 43.22 -34.81 -10.20
C THR A 117 43.00 -33.39 -9.66
N PRO A 118 41.77 -32.88 -9.61
CA PRO A 118 41.49 -31.61 -8.94
C PRO A 118 41.73 -31.73 -7.43
N ALA A 119 42.18 -30.63 -6.81
CA ALA A 119 42.28 -30.54 -5.36
C ALA A 119 40.91 -30.61 -4.71
N LYS A 120 40.85 -31.05 -3.45
CA LYS A 120 39.61 -30.94 -2.64
C LYS A 120 39.22 -29.49 -2.52
N VAL A 121 37.92 -29.25 -2.41
CA VAL A 121 37.32 -27.92 -2.23
C VAL A 121 36.51 -27.93 -0.94
N SER A 122 36.46 -26.77 -0.26
CA SER A 122 35.62 -26.57 0.93
C SER A 122 34.69 -25.40 0.75
N ILE A 123 33.41 -25.55 1.16
CA ILE A 123 32.50 -24.43 1.22
C ILE A 123 32.89 -23.57 2.42
N THR A 124 33.31 -22.33 2.16
CA THR A 124 33.75 -21.40 3.19
C THR A 124 32.57 -20.72 3.87
N LYS A 125 31.53 -20.35 3.09
CA LYS A 125 30.41 -19.60 3.62
C LYS A 125 29.09 -19.89 2.87
N VAL A 126 27.98 -19.96 3.63
CA VAL A 126 26.61 -19.85 3.10
C VAL A 126 25.98 -18.62 3.73
N GLN A 127 25.68 -17.61 2.92
CA GLN A 127 25.23 -16.30 3.36
C GLN A 127 23.83 -15.96 2.83
N VAL A 128 22.94 -15.48 3.71
CA VAL A 128 21.64 -14.95 3.32
C VAL A 128 21.81 -13.65 2.52
N LYS A 129 21.20 -13.56 1.35
CA LYS A 129 21.12 -12.35 0.53
C LYS A 129 19.73 -11.72 0.54
N SER A 130 18.70 -12.57 0.61
CA SER A 130 17.30 -12.15 0.78
C SER A 130 16.49 -13.31 1.36
N SER A 131 15.18 -13.14 1.51
CA SER A 131 14.26 -14.18 1.98
C SER A 131 14.31 -15.47 1.15
N ASN A 132 14.66 -15.39 -0.12
CA ASN A 132 14.70 -16.50 -1.08
C ASN A 132 16.04 -16.67 -1.79
N LYS A 133 17.14 -16.08 -1.27
CA LYS A 133 18.47 -16.16 -1.89
C LYS A 133 19.55 -16.48 -0.88
N LEU A 134 20.33 -17.52 -1.17
CA LEU A 134 21.54 -17.89 -0.44
C LEU A 134 22.75 -17.78 -1.37
N ARG A 135 23.81 -17.09 -0.94
CA ARG A 135 25.10 -17.10 -1.62
C ARG A 135 26.01 -18.14 -0.97
N ILE A 136 26.45 -19.08 -1.76
CA ILE A 136 27.40 -20.12 -1.40
C ILE A 136 28.77 -19.69 -1.91
N SER A 137 29.79 -19.74 -1.08
CA SER A 137 31.17 -19.43 -1.44
C SER A 137 32.08 -20.58 -1.03
N TRP A 138 33.13 -20.85 -1.81
CA TRP A 138 34.09 -21.93 -1.58
C TRP A 138 35.52 -21.52 -1.96
N ASP A 139 36.50 -22.35 -1.58
CA ASP A 139 37.89 -22.11 -1.92
C ASP A 139 38.17 -22.48 -3.38
N ALA A 140 39.13 -21.79 -4.01
CA ALA A 140 39.61 -22.16 -5.33
C ALA A 140 40.32 -23.49 -5.28
N SER A 141 40.04 -24.39 -6.25
CA SER A 141 40.66 -25.71 -6.33
C SER A 141 41.78 -25.71 -7.37
N ALA A 142 42.97 -26.09 -6.95
CA ALA A 142 44.09 -26.28 -7.87
C ALA A 142 43.81 -27.42 -8.87
N GLY A 143 44.03 -27.16 -10.15
CA GLY A 143 43.77 -28.13 -11.22
C GLY A 143 42.30 -28.20 -11.67
N SER A 144 41.42 -27.36 -11.14
CA SER A 144 40.06 -27.21 -11.66
C SER A 144 40.00 -26.25 -12.85
N SER A 145 39.01 -26.46 -13.71
CA SER A 145 38.57 -25.49 -14.72
C SER A 145 37.23 -24.82 -14.34
N GLY A 146 36.51 -25.41 -13.37
CA GLY A 146 35.21 -24.94 -12.90
C GLY A 146 34.69 -25.77 -11.73
N TYR A 147 33.40 -25.64 -11.45
CA TYR A 147 32.78 -26.32 -10.32
C TYR A 147 31.36 -26.78 -10.66
N GLN A 148 30.89 -27.81 -9.97
CA GLN A 148 29.50 -28.20 -9.91
C GLN A 148 28.98 -28.01 -8.50
N LEU A 149 27.85 -27.31 -8.35
CA LEU A 149 27.18 -27.06 -7.07
C LEU A 149 25.91 -27.90 -6.98
N PHE A 150 25.72 -28.51 -5.83
CA PHE A 150 24.60 -29.40 -5.54
C PHE A 150 23.86 -28.94 -4.30
N ARG A 151 22.54 -29.17 -4.27
CA ARG A 151 21.64 -28.83 -3.17
C ARG A 151 20.78 -30.02 -2.75
N SER A 152 20.50 -30.12 -1.43
CA SER A 152 19.51 -31.02 -0.84
C SER A 152 18.72 -30.30 0.25
N GLU A 153 17.51 -30.79 0.56
CA GLU A 153 16.73 -30.36 1.73
C GLU A 153 17.08 -31.17 3.00
N SER A 154 17.91 -32.22 2.89
CA SER A 154 18.40 -33.05 3.99
C SER A 154 19.91 -33.29 3.85
N GLU A 155 20.63 -33.38 4.97
CA GLU A 155 22.08 -33.59 4.97
C GLU A 155 22.48 -34.92 4.37
N ALA A 156 21.75 -35.99 4.72
CA ALA A 156 21.93 -37.32 4.19
C ALA A 156 21.11 -37.61 2.93
N GLY A 157 20.39 -36.63 2.42
CA GLY A 157 19.47 -36.80 1.28
C GLY A 157 20.16 -36.80 -0.07
N ASN A 158 19.36 -36.97 -1.11
CA ASN A 158 19.81 -36.86 -2.49
C ASN A 158 20.13 -35.42 -2.85
N TYR A 159 21.35 -35.19 -3.31
CA TYR A 159 21.83 -33.88 -3.76
C TYR A 159 21.63 -33.75 -5.26
N THR A 160 20.85 -32.74 -5.66
CA THR A 160 20.60 -32.40 -7.06
C THR A 160 21.58 -31.31 -7.51
N GLU A 161 22.16 -31.45 -8.70
CA GLU A 161 22.98 -30.41 -9.31
C GLU A 161 22.11 -29.19 -9.61
N ILE A 162 22.52 -28.02 -9.12
CA ILE A 162 21.79 -26.74 -9.31
C ILE A 162 22.58 -25.76 -10.17
N ALA A 163 23.88 -25.95 -10.34
CA ALA A 163 24.69 -25.10 -11.20
C ALA A 163 25.98 -25.77 -11.65
N ARG A 164 26.40 -25.46 -12.89
CA ARG A 164 27.74 -25.61 -13.42
C ARG A 164 28.37 -24.23 -13.54
N ILE A 165 29.55 -24.08 -13.01
CA ILE A 165 30.24 -22.80 -12.90
C ILE A 165 31.59 -22.94 -13.61
N ASP A 166 31.78 -22.17 -14.67
CA ASP A 166 33.03 -22.12 -15.41
C ASP A 166 34.01 -21.12 -14.79
N GLY A 167 35.30 -21.41 -14.95
CA GLY A 167 36.38 -20.58 -14.42
C GLY A 167 36.81 -20.97 -13.00
N LYS A 168 38.09 -21.33 -12.87
CA LYS A 168 38.70 -21.76 -11.60
C LYS A 168 38.62 -20.74 -10.46
N MET A 169 38.47 -19.43 -10.81
CA MET A 169 38.40 -18.32 -9.85
C MET A 169 36.96 -17.91 -9.52
N THR A 170 35.98 -18.49 -10.19
CA THR A 170 34.55 -18.22 -9.88
C THR A 170 34.12 -19.11 -8.71
N CYS A 171 34.40 -18.66 -7.48
CA CYS A 171 34.24 -19.41 -6.25
C CYS A 171 32.98 -19.05 -5.47
N SER A 172 31.92 -18.65 -6.13
CA SER A 172 30.63 -18.41 -5.50
C SER A 172 29.46 -18.54 -6.47
N TYR A 173 28.30 -18.87 -5.91
CA TYR A 173 27.03 -18.95 -6.63
C TYR A 173 25.90 -18.41 -5.74
N THR A 174 24.90 -17.79 -6.33
CA THR A 174 23.70 -17.37 -5.61
C THR A 174 22.52 -18.23 -6.02
N ASP A 175 22.10 -19.10 -5.10
CA ASP A 175 20.89 -19.89 -5.27
C ASP A 175 19.66 -19.03 -4.99
N SER A 176 18.84 -18.82 -6.01
CA SER A 176 17.60 -18.04 -5.95
C SER A 176 16.33 -18.90 -6.07
N GLN A 177 16.48 -20.21 -6.16
CA GLN A 177 15.36 -21.16 -6.29
C GLN A 177 15.07 -21.87 -4.96
N ILE A 178 15.08 -21.15 -3.87
CA ILE A 178 14.83 -21.64 -2.52
C ILE A 178 13.58 -21.02 -1.90
N LYS A 179 12.96 -21.79 -1.01
CA LYS A 179 11.79 -21.32 -0.23
C LYS A 179 12.26 -20.72 1.09
N ALA A 180 11.67 -19.57 1.44
CA ALA A 180 11.96 -18.88 2.69
C ALA A 180 11.67 -19.77 3.91
N GLY A 181 12.58 -19.73 4.89
CA GLY A 181 12.43 -20.46 6.15
C GLY A 181 12.84 -21.93 6.11
N LYS A 182 13.12 -22.52 4.95
CA LYS A 182 13.66 -23.88 4.82
C LYS A 182 15.18 -23.90 5.01
N ILE A 183 15.68 -25.04 5.47
CA ILE A 183 17.12 -25.35 5.53
C ILE A 183 17.50 -26.05 4.24
N TYR A 184 18.61 -25.63 3.66
CA TYR A 184 19.20 -26.27 2.49
C TYR A 184 20.65 -26.63 2.77
N TYR A 185 21.09 -27.79 2.27
CA TYR A 185 22.43 -28.32 2.37
C TYR A 185 23.09 -28.24 1.01
N TYR A 186 24.33 -27.80 0.98
CA TYR A 186 25.09 -27.60 -0.25
C TYR A 186 26.36 -28.43 -0.23
N LYS A 187 26.70 -29.00 -1.38
CA LYS A 187 28.00 -29.63 -1.67
C LYS A 187 28.51 -29.06 -2.97
N VAL A 188 29.80 -28.87 -3.06
CA VAL A 188 30.48 -28.45 -4.28
C VAL A 188 31.57 -29.44 -4.63
N ARG A 189 31.80 -29.69 -5.92
CA ARG A 189 32.98 -30.41 -6.41
C ARG A 189 33.63 -29.67 -7.56
N PRO A 190 34.96 -29.70 -7.67
CA PRO A 190 35.65 -29.08 -8.79
C PRO A 190 35.54 -29.95 -10.04
N THR A 191 35.58 -29.33 -11.20
CA THR A 191 35.61 -29.98 -12.52
C THR A 191 36.90 -29.67 -13.25
N ASN A 192 37.32 -30.58 -14.13
CA ASN A 192 38.41 -30.36 -15.07
C ASN A 192 37.92 -30.72 -16.48
N GLN A 193 37.47 -29.72 -17.25
CA GLN A 193 36.91 -29.96 -18.59
C GLN A 193 37.96 -30.50 -19.57
N LYS A 194 39.24 -30.09 -19.45
CA LYS A 194 40.32 -30.54 -20.34
C LYS A 194 40.56 -32.05 -20.26
N HIS A 195 40.20 -32.66 -19.12
CA HIS A 195 40.40 -34.07 -18.88
C HIS A 195 39.10 -34.81 -18.49
N SER A 196 37.93 -34.19 -18.80
CA SER A 196 36.59 -34.73 -18.48
C SER A 196 36.45 -35.23 -17.04
N GLY A 197 37.24 -34.66 -16.11
CA GLY A 197 37.35 -35.13 -14.75
C GLY A 197 36.60 -34.30 -13.73
N VAL A 198 36.25 -34.95 -12.63
CA VAL A 198 35.63 -34.28 -11.47
C VAL A 198 36.44 -34.61 -10.21
N GLY A 199 36.43 -33.65 -9.27
CA GLY A 199 37.00 -33.88 -7.94
C GLY A 199 35.98 -34.45 -6.96
N SER A 200 36.45 -34.72 -5.75
CA SER A 200 35.59 -35.14 -4.64
C SER A 200 34.65 -33.99 -4.20
N PHE A 201 33.48 -34.39 -3.70
CA PHE A 201 32.58 -33.44 -3.05
C PHE A 201 33.20 -32.84 -1.79
N SER A 202 32.87 -31.58 -1.53
CA SER A 202 33.11 -30.96 -0.23
C SER A 202 32.26 -31.62 0.85
N GLN A 203 32.61 -31.39 2.11
CA GLN A 203 31.66 -31.57 3.20
C GLN A 203 30.42 -30.68 2.94
N SER A 204 29.25 -31.14 3.43
CA SER A 204 28.03 -30.36 3.34
C SER A 204 28.11 -29.11 4.21
N LYS A 205 27.54 -28.02 3.73
CA LYS A 205 27.33 -26.83 4.53
C LYS A 205 25.89 -26.35 4.37
N ARG A 206 25.23 -26.07 5.50
CA ARG A 206 23.81 -25.71 5.50
C ARG A 206 23.61 -24.22 5.54
N GLY A 207 22.45 -23.78 5.02
CA GLY A 207 21.99 -22.41 5.09
C GLY A 207 20.48 -22.32 5.25
N LYS A 208 20.01 -21.27 5.85
CA LYS A 208 18.60 -20.99 6.05
C LYS A 208 18.31 -19.52 5.78
N THR A 209 17.20 -19.24 5.11
CA THR A 209 16.68 -17.88 5.00
C THR A 209 15.56 -17.64 6.00
N ILE A 210 15.17 -16.39 6.17
CA ILE A 210 14.01 -15.99 6.96
C ILE A 210 12.98 -15.37 6.04
N GLY A 211 11.69 -15.61 6.31
CA GLY A 211 10.60 -15.09 5.49
C GLY A 211 10.55 -13.56 5.48
N GLN A 212 10.10 -12.98 4.38
CA GLN A 212 9.89 -11.55 4.26
C GLN A 212 8.68 -11.12 5.09
N ALA A 213 8.79 -10.00 5.79
CA ALA A 213 7.66 -9.42 6.50
C ALA A 213 6.65 -8.83 5.50
N SER A 214 5.36 -8.87 5.85
CA SER A 214 4.29 -8.25 5.05
C SER A 214 3.52 -7.27 5.92
N ILE A 215 3.55 -6.00 5.55
CA ILE A 215 2.74 -4.96 6.22
C ILE A 215 1.28 -5.21 5.85
N VAL A 216 0.42 -5.34 6.86
CA VAL A 216 -1.02 -5.63 6.68
C VAL A 216 -1.89 -4.42 6.94
N SER A 217 -1.41 -3.46 7.73
CA SER A 217 -2.15 -2.22 7.94
C SER A 217 -1.22 -1.08 8.35
N ILE A 218 -1.59 0.12 7.92
CA ILE A 218 -1.09 1.37 8.45
C ILE A 218 -2.30 2.23 8.81
N ARG A 219 -2.31 2.81 9.99
CA ARG A 219 -3.40 3.68 10.44
C ARG A 219 -2.88 4.90 11.19
N SER A 220 -3.58 6.00 11.06
CA SER A 220 -3.37 7.18 11.89
C SER A 220 -3.98 6.96 13.27
N LEU A 221 -3.22 7.22 14.32
CA LEU A 221 -3.72 7.32 15.68
C LEU A 221 -4.01 8.77 16.05
N SER A 222 -3.20 9.69 15.48
CA SER A 222 -3.39 11.14 15.56
C SER A 222 -2.70 11.80 14.37
N SER A 223 -2.75 13.13 14.29
CA SER A 223 -2.10 13.90 13.22
C SER A 223 -0.56 13.71 13.17
N ASN A 224 0.04 13.22 14.24
CA ASN A 224 1.49 13.00 14.37
C ASN A 224 1.87 11.58 14.81
N LYS A 225 0.92 10.63 14.84
CA LYS A 225 1.16 9.23 15.24
C LYS A 225 0.58 8.26 14.23
N ILE A 226 1.43 7.37 13.72
CA ILE A 226 1.06 6.33 12.77
C ILE A 226 1.38 4.97 13.38
N GLN A 227 0.44 4.04 13.33
CA GLN A 227 0.68 2.65 13.67
C GLN A 227 0.81 1.81 12.41
N ILE A 228 1.88 1.06 12.32
CA ILE A 228 2.17 0.08 11.27
C ILE A 228 2.02 -1.30 11.88
N ALA A 229 1.33 -2.22 11.20
CA ALA A 229 1.21 -3.61 11.64
C ALA A 229 1.57 -4.58 10.49
N TRP A 230 2.14 -5.73 10.87
CA TRP A 230 2.61 -6.75 9.92
C TRP A 230 2.29 -8.17 10.40
N LYS A 231 2.36 -9.13 9.47
CA LYS A 231 2.20 -10.55 9.78
C LYS A 231 3.43 -11.10 10.50
N LYS A 232 3.20 -12.06 11.41
CA LYS A 232 4.28 -12.83 12.03
C LYS A 232 5.09 -13.55 10.95
N VAL A 233 6.42 -13.46 11.06
CA VAL A 233 7.34 -14.23 10.24
C VAL A 233 7.89 -15.39 11.09
N SER A 234 7.78 -16.59 10.57
CA SER A 234 8.29 -17.78 11.26
C SER A 234 9.79 -17.67 11.49
N ASN A 235 10.24 -18.03 12.70
CA ASN A 235 11.64 -17.96 13.15
C ASN A 235 12.21 -16.52 13.25
N ALA A 236 11.40 -15.48 13.12
CA ALA A 236 11.82 -14.13 13.46
C ALA A 236 11.76 -13.92 14.98
N SER A 237 12.84 -13.44 15.55
CA SER A 237 12.92 -13.01 16.95
C SER A 237 12.86 -11.49 17.12
N THR A 238 13.19 -10.75 16.06
CA THR A 238 13.18 -9.29 16.06
C THR A 238 12.65 -8.75 14.74
N TYR A 239 12.17 -7.49 14.78
CA TYR A 239 11.75 -6.75 13.60
C TYR A 239 12.36 -5.36 13.62
N GLU A 240 12.94 -4.96 12.51
CA GLU A 240 13.44 -3.60 12.30
C GLU A 240 12.45 -2.83 11.42
N VAL A 241 12.08 -1.63 11.87
CA VAL A 241 11.20 -0.73 11.13
C VAL A 241 12.02 0.35 10.47
N TYR A 242 11.81 0.53 9.19
CA TYR A 242 12.50 1.52 8.37
C TYR A 242 11.51 2.52 7.77
N ARG A 243 11.91 3.76 7.66
CA ARG A 243 11.10 4.85 7.11
C ARG A 243 11.87 5.67 6.09
N SER A 244 11.16 6.10 5.04
CA SER A 244 11.61 7.07 4.04
C SER A 244 10.53 8.09 3.74
N THR A 245 10.86 9.22 3.13
CA THR A 245 9.92 10.20 2.55
C THR A 245 9.72 10.00 1.05
N SER A 246 10.46 9.07 0.45
CA SER A 246 10.34 8.67 -0.97
C SER A 246 10.30 7.14 -1.06
N GLU A 247 9.52 6.61 -2.01
CA GLU A 247 9.36 5.16 -2.22
C GLU A 247 10.69 4.47 -2.56
N ASN A 248 11.46 5.09 -3.44
CA ASN A 248 12.75 4.59 -3.90
C ASN A 248 13.95 5.29 -3.23
N GLY A 249 13.69 6.08 -2.18
CA GLY A 249 14.72 6.79 -1.45
C GLY A 249 15.43 5.95 -0.39
N SER A 250 16.36 6.58 0.31
CA SER A 250 17.06 5.95 1.43
C SER A 250 16.13 5.74 2.61
N TYR A 251 16.05 4.50 3.09
CA TYR A 251 15.28 4.11 4.26
C TYR A 251 16.15 4.15 5.52
N LYS A 252 15.76 4.96 6.49
CA LYS A 252 16.43 5.02 7.79
C LYS A 252 15.72 4.10 8.79
N LYS A 253 16.50 3.32 9.55
CA LYS A 253 15.96 2.52 10.65
C LYS A 253 15.47 3.44 11.76
N ILE A 254 14.21 3.27 12.17
CA ILE A 254 13.55 4.06 13.22
C ILE A 254 13.20 3.24 14.46
N ALA A 255 13.18 1.91 14.34
CA ALA A 255 12.97 1.04 15.50
C ALA A 255 13.61 -0.34 15.31
N ASN A 256 13.93 -0.97 16.43
CA ASN A 256 14.31 -2.37 16.53
C ASN A 256 13.48 -3.00 17.66
N LEU A 257 12.61 -3.93 17.32
CA LEU A 257 11.60 -4.49 18.20
C LEU A 257 11.91 -5.96 18.49
N LYS A 258 11.86 -6.33 19.77
CA LYS A 258 12.09 -7.70 20.26
C LYS A 258 10.74 -8.41 20.48
N ASN A 259 10.80 -9.73 20.69
CA ASN A 259 9.71 -10.55 21.25
C ASN A 259 8.40 -10.51 20.49
N ASN A 260 8.41 -11.01 19.25
CA ASN A 260 7.17 -11.23 18.49
C ASN A 260 6.32 -9.98 18.23
N ALA A 261 6.90 -8.77 18.29
CA ALA A 261 6.20 -7.53 17.96
C ALA A 261 5.54 -7.63 16.56
N ARG A 262 4.30 -7.17 16.45
CA ARG A 262 3.52 -7.17 15.20
C ARG A 262 3.02 -5.80 14.81
N SER A 263 3.38 -4.80 15.59
CA SER A 263 3.08 -3.42 15.29
C SER A 263 4.12 -2.49 15.90
N TYR A 264 4.19 -1.30 15.32
CA TYR A 264 5.00 -0.20 15.82
C TYR A 264 4.24 1.11 15.64
N THR A 265 4.36 2.02 16.60
CA THR A 265 3.79 3.36 16.51
C THR A 265 4.90 4.37 16.31
N ASP A 266 4.95 4.94 15.10
CA ASP A 266 5.83 6.07 14.80
C ASP A 266 5.17 7.37 15.30
N GLN A 267 5.81 8.00 16.29
CA GLN A 267 5.36 9.23 16.95
C GLN A 267 6.05 10.48 16.40
N SER A 268 6.92 10.33 15.40
CA SER A 268 7.76 11.40 14.86
C SER A 268 7.33 11.87 13.46
N VAL A 269 6.12 11.52 13.04
CA VAL A 269 5.59 11.92 11.74
C VAL A 269 5.05 13.34 11.77
N LYS A 270 5.21 14.06 10.66
CA LYS A 270 4.64 15.40 10.48
C LYS A 270 3.33 15.30 9.72
N SER A 271 2.31 16.02 10.21
CA SER A 271 0.99 16.11 9.59
C SER A 271 1.09 16.57 8.12
N GLY A 272 0.32 15.96 7.24
CA GLY A 272 0.32 16.23 5.80
C GLY A 272 1.49 15.64 5.00
N LYS A 273 2.55 15.14 5.63
CA LYS A 273 3.67 14.49 4.95
C LYS A 273 3.39 13.03 4.61
N LYS A 274 3.84 12.58 3.43
CA LYS A 274 3.81 11.18 3.01
C LYS A 274 5.09 10.48 3.50
N TYR A 275 4.92 9.28 4.04
CA TYR A 275 6.00 8.41 4.50
C TYR A 275 5.83 7.02 3.89
N TYR A 276 6.95 6.34 3.73
CA TYR A 276 7.05 4.97 3.25
C TYR A 276 7.73 4.14 4.32
N TYR A 277 7.17 2.97 4.61
CA TYR A 277 7.68 2.07 5.64
C TYR A 277 8.07 0.73 5.02
N LYS A 278 9.14 0.17 5.53
CA LYS A 278 9.60 -1.20 5.25
C LYS A 278 9.93 -1.89 6.56
N ILE A 279 9.70 -3.20 6.60
CA ILE A 279 10.00 -4.05 7.75
C ILE A 279 11.04 -5.08 7.33
N VAL A 280 12.03 -5.29 8.20
CA VAL A 280 13.00 -6.39 8.10
C VAL A 280 12.76 -7.32 9.27
N ALA A 281 12.45 -8.58 8.97
CA ALA A 281 12.42 -9.63 9.99
C ALA A 281 13.84 -10.17 10.20
N ALA A 282 14.24 -10.38 11.44
CA ALA A 282 15.53 -10.95 11.77
C ALA A 282 15.40 -12.07 12.80
N GLY A 283 16.32 -13.03 12.72
CA GLY A 283 16.42 -14.16 13.62
C GLY A 283 17.87 -14.66 13.69
N SER A 284 18.08 -15.86 14.23
CA SER A 284 19.38 -16.51 14.30
C SER A 284 19.31 -17.89 13.66
N PHE A 285 20.39 -18.28 13.01
CA PHE A 285 20.62 -19.64 12.51
C PHE A 285 22.08 -20.01 12.75
N ASP A 286 22.32 -21.11 13.44
CA ASP A 286 23.67 -21.55 13.86
C ASP A 286 24.46 -20.43 14.57
N GLY A 287 23.80 -19.69 15.48
CA GLY A 287 24.42 -18.57 16.19
C GLY A 287 24.62 -17.29 15.37
N VAL A 288 24.42 -17.34 14.05
CA VAL A 288 24.60 -16.18 13.16
C VAL A 288 23.25 -15.48 12.92
N ARG A 289 23.27 -14.15 13.05
CA ARG A 289 22.09 -13.32 12.72
C ARG A 289 21.78 -13.39 11.23
N ILE A 290 20.52 -13.72 10.91
CA ILE A 290 19.99 -13.74 9.54
C ILE A 290 18.85 -12.75 9.42
N THR A 291 18.65 -12.16 8.22
CA THR A 291 17.61 -11.16 7.94
C THR A 291 16.85 -11.50 6.67
N SER A 292 15.60 -11.06 6.61
CA SER A 292 14.71 -11.32 5.45
C SER A 292 14.99 -10.44 4.23
N GLY A 293 15.71 -9.36 4.38
CA GLY A 293 15.62 -8.21 3.48
C GLY A 293 14.39 -7.34 3.79
N TYR A 294 14.21 -6.28 3.01
CA TYR A 294 13.07 -5.36 3.18
C TYR A 294 11.75 -5.99 2.73
N SER A 295 10.67 -5.68 3.43
CA SER A 295 9.31 -5.85 2.93
C SER A 295 9.06 -4.94 1.72
N ASP A 296 7.95 -5.16 1.02
CA ASP A 296 7.42 -4.16 0.12
C ASP A 296 7.15 -2.86 0.88
N ALA A 297 7.29 -1.74 0.17
CA ALA A 297 7.06 -0.44 0.75
C ALA A 297 5.57 -0.19 0.94
N ALA A 298 5.17 0.20 2.13
CA ALA A 298 3.82 0.65 2.41
C ALA A 298 3.81 2.16 2.65
N ALA A 299 3.04 2.87 1.83
CA ALA A 299 2.95 4.31 1.89
C ALA A 299 1.82 4.76 2.81
N PHE A 300 2.06 5.84 3.52
CA PHE A 300 1.06 6.49 4.36
C PHE A 300 1.25 8.00 4.42
N ARG A 301 0.12 8.75 4.41
CA ARG A 301 0.12 10.18 4.68
C ARG A 301 -0.55 10.45 6.02
N ALA A 302 0.16 11.09 6.95
CA ALA A 302 -0.43 11.56 8.20
C ALA A 302 -1.41 12.70 7.89
N LEU A 303 -2.72 12.43 7.99
CA LEU A 303 -3.74 13.44 7.73
C LEU A 303 -3.89 14.39 8.91
N GLN A 304 -4.12 15.67 8.64
CA GLN A 304 -4.46 16.67 9.65
C GLN A 304 -5.84 16.36 10.26
N GLN A 305 -6.05 16.84 11.48
CA GLN A 305 -7.36 16.83 12.10
C GLN A 305 -8.31 17.72 11.29
N VAL A 306 -9.51 17.23 11.03
CA VAL A 306 -10.54 18.02 10.36
C VAL A 306 -11.02 19.11 11.31
N LYS A 307 -11.22 20.34 10.80
CA LYS A 307 -11.85 21.43 11.54
C LYS A 307 -13.22 21.70 10.93
N ILE A 308 -14.30 21.46 11.68
CA ILE A 308 -15.65 21.87 11.29
C ILE A 308 -15.74 23.39 11.44
N SER A 309 -15.95 24.10 10.35
CA SER A 309 -16.10 25.56 10.34
C SER A 309 -17.49 25.99 10.81
N SER A 310 -18.54 25.33 10.32
CA SER A 310 -19.91 25.64 10.72
C SER A 310 -20.81 24.40 10.72
N VAL A 311 -21.84 24.46 11.55
CA VAL A 311 -23.06 23.65 11.46
C VAL A 311 -24.22 24.64 11.54
N ARG A 312 -25.06 24.68 10.52
CA ARG A 312 -26.18 25.64 10.43
C ARG A 312 -27.45 24.95 9.99
N VAL A 313 -28.57 25.43 10.46
CA VAL A 313 -29.87 24.98 9.99
C VAL A 313 -30.05 25.40 8.53
N THR A 314 -30.64 24.52 7.74
CA THR A 314 -31.02 24.83 6.35
C THR A 314 -32.53 25.20 6.29
N PRO A 315 -32.97 25.86 5.23
CA PRO A 315 -34.39 26.23 5.10
C PRO A 315 -35.37 25.06 5.10
N ASP A 316 -34.87 23.85 4.77
CA ASP A 316 -35.59 22.58 4.78
C ASP A 316 -35.37 21.77 6.08
N ASP A 317 -35.13 22.46 7.18
CA ASP A 317 -34.93 21.89 8.53
C ASP A 317 -33.75 20.88 8.67
N GLY A 318 -32.87 20.79 7.66
CA GLY A 318 -31.66 20.04 7.74
C GLY A 318 -30.54 20.75 8.51
N LEU A 319 -29.48 20.05 8.84
CA LEU A 319 -28.26 20.65 9.39
C LEU A 319 -27.11 20.55 8.38
N LYS A 320 -26.69 21.71 7.84
CA LYS A 320 -25.58 21.81 6.90
C LYS A 320 -24.27 22.01 7.62
N LEU A 321 -23.38 21.03 7.46
CA LEU A 321 -22.01 21.05 7.95
C LEU A 321 -21.09 21.63 6.86
N LYS A 322 -20.10 22.42 7.28
CA LYS A 322 -18.94 22.81 6.45
C LYS A 322 -17.67 22.54 7.25
N TRP A 323 -16.61 22.13 6.56
CA TRP A 323 -15.30 21.87 7.18
C TRP A 323 -14.15 22.27 6.26
N SER A 324 -12.95 22.39 6.85
CA SER A 324 -11.74 22.73 6.10
C SER A 324 -11.18 21.52 5.35
N LYS A 325 -10.64 21.78 4.15
CA LYS A 325 -9.94 20.76 3.33
C LYS A 325 -8.76 20.20 4.09
N VAL A 326 -8.62 18.86 4.07
CA VAL A 326 -7.46 18.15 4.61
C VAL A 326 -6.61 17.66 3.45
N THR A 327 -5.35 18.12 3.40
CA THR A 327 -4.42 17.74 2.33
C THR A 327 -4.20 16.21 2.30
N GLY A 328 -4.47 15.60 1.15
CA GLY A 328 -4.34 14.16 0.93
C GLY A 328 -5.57 13.34 1.37
N ALA A 329 -6.64 13.97 1.83
CA ALA A 329 -7.91 13.27 2.03
C ALA A 329 -8.54 12.95 0.67
N THR A 330 -8.99 11.70 0.50
CA THR A 330 -9.74 11.24 -0.69
C THR A 330 -11.23 11.13 -0.38
N LYS A 331 -11.61 11.03 0.90
CA LYS A 331 -12.99 10.96 1.37
C LYS A 331 -13.14 11.45 2.81
N TYR A 332 -14.39 11.71 3.20
CA TYR A 332 -14.76 12.07 4.57
C TYR A 332 -15.88 11.15 5.08
N LYS A 333 -15.84 10.82 6.37
CA LYS A 333 -16.94 10.14 7.08
C LYS A 333 -17.53 11.10 8.09
N ILE A 334 -18.86 11.19 8.11
CA ILE A 334 -19.63 12.06 8.97
C ILE A 334 -20.24 11.21 10.10
N TYR A 335 -20.11 11.69 11.31
CA TYR A 335 -20.64 11.04 12.50
C TYR A 335 -21.52 12.01 13.27
N ARG A 336 -22.63 11.51 13.86
CA ARG A 336 -23.60 12.27 14.64
C ARG A 336 -23.85 11.65 16.01
N ALA A 337 -24.09 12.49 17.01
CA ALA A 337 -24.55 12.12 18.34
C ALA A 337 -25.59 13.14 18.83
N SER A 338 -26.43 12.76 19.81
CA SER A 338 -27.40 13.64 20.46
C SER A 338 -26.80 14.45 21.62
N SER A 339 -25.56 14.16 22.03
CA SER A 339 -24.84 14.95 23.03
C SER A 339 -23.35 15.07 22.68
N GLN A 340 -22.70 16.12 23.19
CA GLN A 340 -21.30 16.42 22.88
C GLN A 340 -20.34 15.28 23.26
N LYS A 341 -20.58 14.65 24.40
CA LYS A 341 -19.79 13.52 24.91
C LYS A 341 -20.40 12.15 24.57
N GLY A 342 -21.46 12.11 23.76
CA GLY A 342 -22.20 10.91 23.42
C GLY A 342 -21.49 9.97 22.43
N SER A 343 -22.16 8.86 22.15
CA SER A 343 -21.70 7.89 21.15
C SER A 343 -22.00 8.40 19.74
N TYR A 344 -20.96 8.63 18.95
CA TYR A 344 -21.04 9.12 17.58
C TYR A 344 -21.26 7.98 16.59
N LYS A 345 -22.43 7.90 16.00
CA LYS A 345 -22.76 6.94 14.92
C LYS A 345 -22.43 7.53 13.56
N LYS A 346 -21.85 6.73 12.66
CA LYS A 346 -21.60 7.14 11.28
C LYS A 346 -22.93 7.29 10.55
N ILE A 347 -23.15 8.47 9.92
CA ILE A 347 -24.38 8.76 9.16
C ILE A 347 -24.12 8.89 7.66
N ALA A 348 -22.88 9.26 7.25
CA ALA A 348 -22.57 9.41 5.83
C ALA A 348 -21.10 9.15 5.52
N THR A 349 -20.82 8.84 4.26
CA THR A 349 -19.47 8.79 3.67
C THR A 349 -19.49 9.63 2.40
N ILE A 350 -18.59 10.60 2.33
CA ILE A 350 -18.37 11.46 1.16
C ILE A 350 -17.14 10.90 0.42
N ASN A 351 -17.35 10.31 -0.74
CA ASN A 351 -16.27 9.65 -1.52
C ASN A 351 -15.47 10.62 -2.42
N ASN A 352 -15.48 11.90 -2.07
CA ASN A 352 -14.74 12.95 -2.77
C ASN A 352 -14.04 13.86 -1.75
N GLY A 353 -12.71 13.87 -1.76
CA GLY A 353 -11.88 14.70 -0.87
C GLY A 353 -11.97 16.21 -1.12
N SER A 354 -12.62 16.63 -2.21
CA SER A 354 -12.87 18.05 -2.52
C SER A 354 -14.24 18.54 -2.04
N THR A 355 -15.15 17.64 -1.68
CA THR A 355 -16.45 18.00 -1.11
C THR A 355 -16.27 18.30 0.37
N LEU A 356 -16.53 19.55 0.75
CA LEU A 356 -16.27 20.09 2.09
C LEU A 356 -17.54 20.46 2.86
N ASN A 357 -18.67 19.92 2.45
CA ASN A 357 -19.95 20.12 3.10
C ASN A 357 -20.81 18.85 3.04
N TYR A 358 -21.78 18.79 3.94
CA TYR A 358 -22.80 17.75 3.99
C TYR A 358 -24.05 18.31 4.66
N THR A 359 -25.23 17.97 4.16
CA THR A 359 -26.51 18.33 4.78
C THR A 359 -27.16 17.08 5.35
N ASP A 360 -27.33 17.05 6.66
CA ASP A 360 -28.07 16.01 7.35
C ASP A 360 -29.57 16.39 7.36
N ARG A 361 -30.36 15.67 6.54
CA ARG A 361 -31.81 15.80 6.47
C ARG A 361 -32.57 14.81 7.32
N THR A 362 -31.84 14.00 8.11
CA THR A 362 -32.43 12.98 8.99
C THR A 362 -32.52 13.45 10.45
N VAL A 363 -32.39 14.75 10.66
CA VAL A 363 -32.54 15.39 11.98
C VAL A 363 -34.01 15.63 12.29
N ILE A 364 -34.32 15.63 13.58
CA ILE A 364 -35.67 15.95 14.09
C ILE A 364 -35.65 17.39 14.55
N SER A 365 -36.65 18.16 14.14
CA SER A 365 -36.81 19.59 14.54
C SER A 365 -36.85 19.74 16.07
N GLY A 366 -36.26 20.80 16.58
CA GLY A 366 -36.20 21.11 18.03
C GLY A 366 -35.17 20.27 18.80
N LYS A 367 -34.37 19.41 18.14
CA LYS A 367 -33.32 18.59 18.81
C LYS A 367 -31.94 19.17 18.53
N THR A 368 -31.02 19.02 19.49
CA THR A 368 -29.62 19.38 19.33
C THR A 368 -28.82 18.14 18.88
N TYR A 369 -27.99 18.34 17.87
CA TYR A 369 -27.10 17.30 17.36
C TYR A 369 -25.65 17.78 17.34
N TYR A 370 -24.73 16.85 17.56
CA TYR A 370 -23.29 17.08 17.54
C TYR A 370 -22.67 16.23 16.47
N TYR A 371 -21.75 16.83 15.71
CA TYR A 371 -21.11 16.18 14.56
C TYR A 371 -19.61 16.10 14.73
N LYS A 372 -19.05 15.00 14.20
CA LYS A 372 -17.62 14.84 13.97
C LYS A 372 -17.41 14.46 12.52
N VAL A 373 -16.36 15.00 11.91
CA VAL A 373 -15.94 14.69 10.55
C VAL A 373 -14.56 14.07 10.61
N GLN A 374 -14.37 12.97 9.89
CA GLN A 374 -13.11 12.27 9.82
C GLN A 374 -12.63 12.19 8.37
N ALA A 375 -11.40 12.62 8.11
CA ALA A 375 -10.77 12.50 6.80
C ALA A 375 -10.16 11.10 6.62
N TYR A 376 -10.20 10.61 5.38
CA TYR A 376 -9.60 9.34 4.95
C TYR A 376 -8.77 9.55 3.69
N SER A 377 -7.75 8.72 3.51
CA SER A 377 -7.01 8.59 2.26
C SER A 377 -6.99 7.11 1.87
N ASP A 378 -7.34 6.81 0.62
CA ASP A 378 -7.19 5.46 0.05
C ASP A 378 -5.97 5.49 -0.89
N ASP A 379 -4.80 5.16 -0.37
CA ASP A 379 -3.61 4.91 -1.19
C ASP A 379 -3.45 3.39 -1.37
N LYS A 380 -3.73 2.88 -2.57
CA LYS A 380 -3.41 1.51 -3.05
C LYS A 380 -3.73 0.37 -2.06
N GLY A 381 -4.97 0.23 -1.63
CA GLY A 381 -5.45 -0.97 -0.91
C GLY A 381 -5.04 -1.07 0.57
N ILE A 382 -4.37 -0.08 1.13
CA ILE A 382 -4.07 -0.02 2.56
C ILE A 382 -5.15 0.80 3.24
N ILE A 383 -5.95 0.15 4.11
CA ILE A 383 -7.02 0.83 4.85
C ILE A 383 -6.41 1.83 5.83
N ILE A 384 -6.53 3.11 5.49
CA ILE A 384 -6.06 4.22 6.32
C ILE A 384 -7.25 4.72 7.14
N ALA A 385 -7.50 4.12 8.27
CA ALA A 385 -8.50 4.57 9.22
C ALA A 385 -7.87 4.78 10.60
N GLY A 386 -7.98 5.98 11.11
CA GLY A 386 -7.56 6.28 12.48
C GLY A 386 -8.57 7.20 13.16
N ASN A 387 -8.86 6.99 14.44
CA ASN A 387 -9.69 7.90 15.23
C ASN A 387 -9.03 9.27 15.43
N GLY A 388 -7.73 9.37 15.19
CA GLY A 388 -6.92 10.54 15.56
C GLY A 388 -7.06 11.78 14.68
N ASN A 389 -7.78 11.70 13.55
CA ASN A 389 -8.05 12.85 12.68
C ASN A 389 -9.54 13.19 12.57
N LYS A 390 -10.38 12.67 13.50
CA LYS A 390 -11.74 13.17 13.69
C LYS A 390 -11.68 14.60 14.23
N SER A 391 -12.61 15.43 13.77
CA SER A 391 -12.78 16.78 14.31
C SER A 391 -13.17 16.74 15.79
N GLU A 392 -12.95 17.86 16.46
CA GLU A 392 -13.70 18.14 17.67
C GLU A 392 -15.21 18.19 17.34
N PRO A 393 -16.06 17.87 18.31
CA PRO A 393 -17.49 17.93 18.10
C PRO A 393 -17.96 19.36 17.94
N LYS A 394 -18.80 19.61 16.94
CA LYS A 394 -19.52 20.87 16.79
C LYS A 394 -21.01 20.58 16.73
N GLY A 395 -21.77 21.25 17.59
CA GLY A 395 -23.21 21.09 17.70
C GLY A 395 -24.00 22.22 17.07
N ALA A 396 -25.23 21.93 16.72
CA ALA A 396 -26.26 22.88 16.42
C ALA A 396 -27.63 22.32 16.83
N ALA A 397 -28.48 23.15 17.33
CA ALA A 397 -29.89 22.85 17.46
C ALA A 397 -30.54 22.87 16.07
N THR A 398 -31.51 22.00 15.84
CA THR A 398 -32.41 22.15 14.71
C THR A 398 -33.44 23.20 15.06
N GLY A 399 -33.70 24.06 14.15
CA GLY A 399 -34.67 25.15 14.32
C GLY A 399 -34.39 26.27 13.35
N TYR A 400 -35.44 26.86 12.81
CA TYR A 400 -35.34 27.99 11.90
C TYR A 400 -35.26 29.28 12.71
N SER A 401 -34.08 29.90 12.72
CA SER A 401 -33.88 31.12 13.52
C SER A 401 -34.80 32.27 13.04
N ILE A 402 -35.44 32.94 13.98
CA ILE A 402 -36.24 34.13 13.71
C ILE A 402 -35.30 35.31 13.38
N MET A 403 -34.20 35.45 14.11
CA MET A 403 -33.20 36.48 13.85
C MET A 403 -32.21 36.03 12.75
N GLY A 404 -31.73 37.00 11.94
CA GLY A 404 -30.73 36.80 10.90
C GLY A 404 -31.11 37.43 9.57
N ASP A 405 -30.24 37.30 8.58
CA ASP A 405 -30.44 37.85 7.25
C ASP A 405 -31.65 37.23 6.54
N THR A 406 -32.46 38.03 5.86
CA THR A 406 -33.53 37.57 4.97
C THR A 406 -32.97 36.69 3.86
N THR A 407 -33.64 35.60 3.54
CA THR A 407 -33.19 34.60 2.54
C THR A 407 -34.21 34.41 1.41
N VAL A 408 -35.21 35.23 1.33
CA VAL A 408 -36.22 35.26 0.27
C VAL A 408 -36.22 36.63 -0.43
N THR A 409 -36.75 36.65 -1.65
CA THR A 409 -36.91 37.86 -2.44
C THR A 409 -38.37 38.33 -2.40
N VAL A 410 -38.64 39.58 -2.84
CA VAL A 410 -39.99 40.09 -3.06
C VAL A 410 -40.76 39.15 -3.98
N ASP A 411 -40.17 38.74 -5.11
CA ASP A 411 -40.82 37.86 -6.09
C ASP A 411 -41.24 36.51 -5.47
N GLN A 412 -40.43 35.95 -4.57
CA GLN A 412 -40.75 34.71 -3.86
C GLN A 412 -41.93 34.89 -2.90
N MET A 413 -42.01 36.03 -2.22
CA MET A 413 -43.14 36.37 -1.35
C MET A 413 -44.43 36.60 -2.16
N GLU A 414 -44.33 37.33 -3.27
CA GLU A 414 -45.44 37.53 -4.21
C GLU A 414 -45.93 36.23 -4.79
N GLY A 415 -45.00 35.34 -5.20
CA GLY A 415 -45.32 34.01 -5.72
C GLY A 415 -46.12 33.16 -4.73
N LEU A 416 -45.74 33.19 -3.45
CA LEU A 416 -46.49 32.49 -2.40
C LEU A 416 -47.91 33.11 -2.24
N PHE A 417 -48.03 34.44 -2.26
CA PHE A 417 -49.31 35.11 -2.15
C PHE A 417 -50.22 34.79 -3.35
N ALA A 418 -49.71 34.90 -4.56
CA ALA A 418 -50.43 34.57 -5.80
C ALA A 418 -50.95 33.15 -5.81
N ALA A 419 -50.10 32.17 -5.36
CA ALA A 419 -50.46 30.74 -5.28
C ALA A 419 -51.63 30.48 -4.31
N SER A 420 -51.89 31.39 -3.35
CA SER A 420 -53.05 31.29 -2.44
C SER A 420 -54.40 31.52 -3.15
N GLY A 421 -54.39 32.14 -4.33
CA GLY A 421 -55.59 32.55 -5.06
C GLY A 421 -56.35 33.72 -4.39
N ARG A 422 -55.78 34.35 -3.36
CA ARG A 422 -56.41 35.45 -2.65
C ARG A 422 -56.16 36.79 -3.37
N LYS A 423 -57.14 37.71 -3.26
CA LYS A 423 -57.00 39.01 -3.84
C LYS A 423 -56.39 39.99 -2.81
N TYR A 424 -55.39 40.75 -3.26
CA TYR A 424 -54.75 41.75 -2.42
C TYR A 424 -55.75 42.88 -2.18
N PRO A 425 -55.97 43.36 -0.91
CA PRO A 425 -56.96 44.43 -0.58
C PRO A 425 -56.39 45.81 -0.87
N ALA A 426 -56.16 46.11 -2.14
CA ALA A 426 -55.56 47.35 -2.61
C ALA A 426 -56.38 48.60 -2.21
N ASP A 427 -57.68 48.47 -2.23
CA ASP A 427 -58.57 49.61 -1.87
C ASP A 427 -58.41 50.05 -0.42
N ILE A 428 -58.00 49.14 0.47
CA ILE A 428 -57.74 49.42 1.90
C ILE A 428 -56.32 49.95 2.12
N TYR A 429 -55.33 49.40 1.42
CA TYR A 429 -53.91 49.64 1.73
C TYR A 429 -53.25 50.70 0.83
N LYS A 430 -53.85 51.10 -0.33
CA LYS A 430 -53.29 52.15 -1.22
C LYS A 430 -52.99 53.43 -0.47
N ASP A 431 -53.92 53.88 0.37
CA ASP A 431 -53.80 55.12 1.14
C ASP A 431 -53.08 54.96 2.48
N LYS A 432 -52.70 53.69 2.80
CA LYS A 432 -51.91 53.28 3.97
C LYS A 432 -50.47 52.91 3.62
N GLY A 433 -50.02 53.27 2.42
CA GLY A 433 -48.60 53.11 1.99
C GLY A 433 -48.23 51.83 1.27
N ALA A 434 -49.19 50.93 0.93
CA ALA A 434 -48.95 49.71 0.21
C ALA A 434 -50.00 49.50 -0.91
N LYS A 435 -49.77 50.09 -2.06
CA LYS A 435 -50.72 50.09 -3.19
C LYS A 435 -50.93 48.71 -3.85
N ASN A 436 -49.98 47.78 -3.70
CA ASN A 436 -50.02 46.45 -4.25
C ASN A 436 -49.23 45.50 -3.36
N ILE A 437 -49.32 44.21 -3.65
CA ILE A 437 -48.60 43.13 -2.89
C ILE A 437 -47.08 43.30 -2.96
N GLN A 438 -46.54 43.73 -4.10
CA GLN A 438 -45.11 44.01 -4.25
C GLN A 438 -44.64 45.03 -3.20
N LYS A 439 -45.31 46.17 -3.12
CA LYS A 439 -44.99 47.24 -2.13
C LYS A 439 -45.18 46.77 -0.69
N PHE A 440 -46.14 45.87 -0.44
CA PHE A 440 -46.32 45.23 0.86
C PHE A 440 -45.13 44.36 1.24
N CYS A 441 -44.64 43.54 0.31
CA CYS A 441 -43.48 42.67 0.52
C CYS A 441 -42.18 43.47 0.69
N GLU A 442 -41.98 44.54 -0.09
CA GLU A 442 -40.86 45.48 0.09
C GLU A 442 -40.84 46.05 1.51
N ILE A 443 -41.99 46.51 2.03
CA ILE A 443 -42.10 47.03 3.40
C ILE A 443 -41.71 45.99 4.42
N ILE A 444 -42.10 44.73 4.25
CA ILE A 444 -41.69 43.66 5.17
C ILE A 444 -40.18 43.49 5.15
N ILE A 445 -39.54 43.46 3.99
CA ILE A 445 -38.07 43.30 3.90
C ILE A 445 -37.39 44.47 4.58
N ASP A 446 -37.79 45.71 4.28
CA ASP A 446 -37.21 46.92 4.86
C ASP A 446 -37.26 46.92 6.40
N GLU A 447 -38.42 46.65 7.00
CA GLU A 447 -38.58 46.64 8.46
C GLU A 447 -37.87 45.47 9.13
N CYS A 448 -37.80 44.32 8.42
CA CYS A 448 -37.07 43.14 8.90
C CYS A 448 -35.56 43.38 8.90
N GLU A 449 -35.01 44.01 7.87
CA GLU A 449 -33.58 44.32 7.79
C GLU A 449 -33.17 45.31 8.90
N GLN A 450 -33.99 46.30 9.21
CA GLN A 450 -33.73 47.24 10.31
C GLN A 450 -33.55 46.55 11.66
N GLU A 451 -34.40 45.58 11.97
CA GLU A 451 -34.39 44.92 13.27
C GLU A 451 -33.60 43.57 13.29
N GLY A 452 -33.05 43.12 12.15
CA GLY A 452 -32.34 41.88 12.01
C GLY A 452 -33.23 40.65 12.11
N VAL A 453 -34.52 40.77 11.80
CA VAL A 453 -35.50 39.67 11.76
C VAL A 453 -35.62 39.14 10.34
N ARG A 454 -35.90 37.88 10.17
CA ARG A 454 -36.07 37.28 8.84
C ARG A 454 -37.42 37.58 8.23
N ALA A 455 -37.46 38.23 7.06
CA ALA A 455 -38.70 38.61 6.37
C ALA A 455 -39.59 37.41 6.03
N GLU A 456 -39.00 36.25 5.70
CA GLU A 456 -39.77 35.03 5.45
C GLU A 456 -40.56 34.54 6.66
N VAL A 457 -40.09 34.81 7.87
CA VAL A 457 -40.84 34.47 9.11
C VAL A 457 -42.01 35.41 9.29
N VAL A 458 -41.78 36.70 9.14
CA VAL A 458 -42.82 37.73 9.26
C VAL A 458 -43.91 37.53 8.21
N PHE A 459 -43.54 37.35 6.94
CA PHE A 459 -44.52 37.14 5.87
C PHE A 459 -45.31 35.84 6.03
N ALA A 460 -44.64 34.74 6.46
CA ALA A 460 -45.35 33.49 6.78
C ALA A 460 -46.37 33.68 7.91
N GLN A 461 -46.04 34.47 8.94
CA GLN A 461 -47.00 34.84 9.97
C GLN A 461 -48.15 35.66 9.40
N VAL A 462 -47.88 36.71 8.64
CA VAL A 462 -48.91 37.51 7.98
C VAL A 462 -49.88 36.60 7.20
N CYS A 463 -49.34 35.70 6.37
CA CYS A 463 -50.17 34.76 5.61
C CYS A 463 -51.01 33.85 6.52
N LEU A 464 -50.44 33.35 7.61
CA LEU A 464 -51.13 32.44 8.52
C LEU A 464 -52.21 33.15 9.36
N GLU A 465 -51.84 34.29 10.01
CA GLU A 465 -52.71 35.00 10.94
C GLU A 465 -53.88 35.70 10.25
N THR A 466 -53.67 36.20 9.04
CA THR A 466 -54.69 36.97 8.29
C THR A 466 -55.39 36.15 7.20
N GLY A 467 -55.06 34.86 7.04
CA GLY A 467 -55.56 34.06 5.93
C GLY A 467 -55.20 34.68 4.57
N TYR A 468 -53.92 35.03 4.37
CA TYR A 468 -53.40 35.75 3.17
C TYR A 468 -54.10 37.08 2.94
N LEU A 469 -54.11 37.97 3.95
CA LEU A 469 -54.71 39.31 3.95
C LEU A 469 -56.22 39.31 3.70
N SER A 470 -56.90 38.16 3.87
CA SER A 470 -58.35 38.07 3.72
C SER A 470 -59.09 38.49 5.00
N PHE A 471 -58.42 38.36 6.15
CA PHE A 471 -58.96 38.55 7.47
C PHE A 471 -60.30 37.76 7.67
N GLY A 472 -60.90 37.83 8.78
CA GLY A 472 -62.14 37.05 9.05
C GLY A 472 -62.35 36.78 10.54
N GLY A 473 -61.42 37.29 11.36
CA GLY A 473 -61.45 37.22 12.81
C GLY A 473 -61.80 38.58 13.43
N GLN A 474 -61.34 38.77 14.66
CA GLN A 474 -61.58 39.99 15.44
C GLN A 474 -60.78 41.22 14.90
N VAL A 475 -59.73 41.02 14.14
CA VAL A 475 -58.90 42.05 13.51
C VAL A 475 -59.39 42.29 12.08
N SER A 476 -59.67 43.53 11.71
CA SER A 476 -60.00 43.88 10.35
C SER A 476 -58.78 44.34 9.54
N ALA A 477 -58.87 44.25 8.21
CA ALA A 477 -57.81 44.74 7.30
C ALA A 477 -57.45 46.22 7.53
N GLY A 478 -58.43 47.07 7.84
CA GLY A 478 -58.23 48.51 8.08
C GLY A 478 -57.36 48.83 9.29
N GLN A 479 -57.18 47.90 10.23
CA GLN A 479 -56.37 48.11 11.42
C GLN A 479 -54.85 48.01 11.13
N CYS A 480 -54.46 47.51 9.98
CA CYS A 480 -53.02 47.21 9.64
C CYS A 480 -52.31 46.35 10.71
N ASN A 481 -53.07 45.53 11.40
CA ASN A 481 -52.56 44.61 12.42
C ASN A 481 -52.45 43.16 11.81
N PHE A 482 -51.24 42.77 11.40
CA PHE A 482 -51.04 41.59 10.59
C PHE A 482 -50.74 40.34 11.42
N SER A 483 -50.66 40.46 12.74
CA SER A 483 -50.29 39.35 13.66
C SER A 483 -51.16 39.31 14.92
N GLY A 484 -52.27 40.06 14.94
CA GLY A 484 -53.20 40.00 16.07
C GLY A 484 -52.68 40.66 17.36
N ILE A 485 -51.74 41.62 17.28
CA ILE A 485 -51.18 42.24 18.48
C ILE A 485 -52.30 42.86 19.30
N GLY A 486 -52.39 42.44 20.57
CA GLY A 486 -53.41 42.96 21.51
C GLY A 486 -54.84 42.42 21.32
N ALA A 487 -55.09 41.55 20.35
CA ALA A 487 -56.34 40.83 20.25
C ALA A 487 -56.37 39.68 21.32
N THR A 488 -57.54 39.42 21.90
CA THR A 488 -57.70 38.40 22.93
C THR A 488 -58.92 37.55 22.62
N ASP A 489 -58.92 36.27 23.13
CA ASP A 489 -60.06 35.36 22.93
C ASP A 489 -61.37 35.86 23.57
N ASP A 490 -61.29 36.86 24.47
CA ASP A 490 -62.40 37.47 25.18
C ASP A 490 -63.05 38.68 24.41
N GLY A 491 -62.59 38.89 23.16
CA GLY A 491 -63.27 39.85 22.27
C GLY A 491 -62.53 41.20 22.04
N ALA A 492 -61.35 41.42 22.55
CA ALA A 492 -60.58 42.64 22.24
C ALA A 492 -60.13 42.62 20.76
N SER A 493 -60.43 43.69 20.04
CA SER A 493 -60.21 43.81 18.59
C SER A 493 -58.72 44.01 18.18
N GLY A 494 -57.81 44.06 19.16
CA GLY A 494 -56.38 44.28 18.93
C GLY A 494 -56.01 45.75 18.61
N ALA A 495 -54.71 45.97 18.46
CA ALA A 495 -54.14 47.27 18.17
C ALA A 495 -54.51 47.75 16.76
N VAL A 496 -54.61 49.12 16.60
CA VAL A 496 -54.83 49.79 15.31
C VAL A 496 -53.57 50.58 14.96
N PHE A 497 -53.03 50.33 13.75
CA PHE A 497 -51.85 51.05 13.25
C PHE A 497 -52.21 52.00 12.10
N PRO A 498 -51.54 53.15 12.00
CA PRO A 498 -51.91 54.17 11.03
C PRO A 498 -51.55 53.79 9.58
N SER A 499 -50.59 52.93 9.38
CA SER A 499 -50.15 52.52 8.06
C SER A 499 -49.67 51.02 8.06
N VAL A 500 -49.56 50.47 6.85
CA VAL A 500 -49.01 49.11 6.66
C VAL A 500 -47.61 49.02 7.25
N ARG A 501 -46.73 50.00 7.02
CA ARG A 501 -45.37 50.05 7.52
C ARG A 501 -45.30 49.97 9.05
N ILE A 502 -46.13 50.79 9.73
CA ILE A 502 -46.14 50.81 11.20
C ILE A 502 -46.65 49.46 11.77
N GLY A 503 -47.69 48.89 11.15
CA GLY A 503 -48.19 47.56 11.57
C GLY A 503 -47.20 46.42 11.37
N ILE A 504 -46.47 46.44 10.25
CA ILE A 504 -45.36 45.46 10.01
C ILE A 504 -44.22 45.69 11.00
N ARG A 505 -43.80 46.95 11.24
CA ARG A 505 -42.77 47.30 12.24
C ARG A 505 -43.14 46.76 13.62
N ALA A 506 -44.39 46.97 14.06
CA ALA A 506 -44.84 46.45 15.34
C ALA A 506 -44.74 44.92 15.43
N GLN A 507 -45.12 44.18 14.38
CA GLN A 507 -44.98 42.75 14.31
C GLN A 507 -43.50 42.30 14.35
N VAL A 508 -42.63 42.97 13.58
CA VAL A 508 -41.18 42.67 13.56
C VAL A 508 -40.57 42.91 14.93
N GLN A 509 -40.90 44.01 15.60
CA GLN A 509 -40.44 44.32 16.96
C GLN A 509 -40.93 43.32 17.97
N HIS A 510 -42.19 42.90 17.89
CA HIS A 510 -42.76 41.87 18.76
C HIS A 510 -42.03 40.51 18.61
N LEU A 511 -41.75 40.11 17.36
CA LEU A 511 -40.96 38.90 17.07
C LEU A 511 -39.51 39.00 17.56
N LYS A 512 -38.85 40.15 17.38
CA LYS A 512 -37.51 40.40 17.92
C LYS A 512 -37.51 40.28 19.43
N GLY A 513 -38.52 40.81 20.11
CA GLY A 513 -38.69 40.68 21.55
C GLY A 513 -38.69 39.24 22.01
N TYR A 514 -39.41 38.35 21.35
CA TYR A 514 -39.35 36.91 21.64
C TYR A 514 -38.02 36.27 21.29
N ALA A 515 -37.39 36.69 20.18
CA ALA A 515 -36.23 36.00 19.61
C ALA A 515 -34.89 36.44 20.19
N SER A 516 -34.80 37.69 20.69
CA SER A 516 -33.55 38.31 21.14
C SER A 516 -33.72 39.09 22.44
N THR A 517 -32.62 39.21 23.16
CA THR A 517 -32.51 40.15 24.30
C THR A 517 -31.90 41.49 23.91
N GLU A 518 -31.51 41.65 22.64
CA GLU A 518 -30.96 42.90 22.10
C GLU A 518 -32.05 43.97 21.98
N ASP A 519 -31.70 45.21 22.21
CA ASP A 519 -32.64 46.33 22.07
C ASP A 519 -33.10 46.52 20.64
N LEU A 520 -34.22 47.23 20.48
CA LEU A 520 -34.73 47.61 19.18
C LEU A 520 -33.76 48.58 18.49
N ASN A 521 -33.62 48.46 17.17
CA ASN A 521 -32.76 49.35 16.39
C ASN A 521 -33.47 50.64 15.98
N GLY A 522 -34.78 50.68 16.13
CA GLY A 522 -35.62 51.85 15.82
C GLY A 522 -36.60 52.21 16.95
N GLU A 523 -37.37 53.27 16.73
CA GLU A 523 -38.43 53.69 17.64
C GLU A 523 -39.43 52.55 17.85
N CYS A 524 -39.76 52.26 19.13
CA CYS A 524 -40.75 51.27 19.48
C CYS A 524 -42.15 51.66 19.12
N VAL A 525 -42.80 50.97 18.20
CA VAL A 525 -44.18 51.14 17.77
C VAL A 525 -45.08 49.99 18.20
N ASP A 526 -44.53 48.94 18.78
CA ASP A 526 -45.29 47.81 19.32
C ASP A 526 -45.83 48.15 20.72
N PRO A 527 -47.13 48.31 20.90
CA PRO A 527 -47.71 48.70 22.19
C PRO A 527 -47.64 47.62 23.25
N ARG A 528 -47.30 46.40 22.82
CA ARG A 528 -47.15 45.23 23.70
C ARG A 528 -45.68 44.88 24.03
N PHE A 529 -44.69 45.55 23.46
CA PHE A 529 -43.28 45.25 23.62
C PHE A 529 -42.82 45.25 25.08
N VAL A 530 -43.32 46.21 25.88
CA VAL A 530 -43.01 46.31 27.31
C VAL A 530 -43.41 45.04 28.09
N TYR A 531 -44.48 44.38 27.68
CA TYR A 531 -44.98 43.17 28.34
C TYR A 531 -44.15 41.91 27.98
N LEU A 532 -43.21 42.01 27.03
CA LEU A 532 -42.29 40.92 26.67
C LEU A 532 -41.07 40.88 27.59
N ALA A 533 -40.91 41.74 28.57
CA ALA A 533 -39.69 41.83 29.40
C ALA A 533 -39.21 40.47 29.94
N SER A 534 -40.12 39.65 30.45
CA SER A 534 -39.80 38.29 30.97
C SER A 534 -39.68 37.21 29.87
N LEU A 535 -40.09 37.51 28.66
CA LEU A 535 -40.12 36.59 27.51
C LEU A 535 -39.03 36.88 26.49
N ARG A 536 -38.23 37.93 26.69
CA ARG A 536 -37.17 38.31 25.75
C ARG A 536 -36.16 37.17 25.55
N GLY A 537 -35.89 36.85 24.29
CA GLY A 537 -34.97 35.77 23.89
C GLY A 537 -35.48 34.35 24.19
N SER A 538 -36.74 34.17 24.62
CA SER A 538 -37.31 32.87 24.96
C SER A 538 -37.67 32.02 23.74
N ALA A 539 -37.85 32.59 22.57
CA ALA A 539 -38.20 31.91 21.32
C ALA A 539 -37.23 32.31 20.19
N LYS A 540 -36.05 31.67 20.17
CA LYS A 540 -35.01 32.00 19.18
C LYS A 540 -35.31 31.46 17.79
N ASN A 541 -36.16 30.46 17.68
CA ASN A 541 -36.49 29.78 16.44
C ASN A 541 -37.98 29.78 16.20
N VAL A 542 -38.39 29.65 14.96
CA VAL A 542 -39.82 29.52 14.58
C VAL A 542 -40.49 28.39 15.36
N GLN A 543 -39.76 27.30 15.63
CA GLN A 543 -40.25 26.18 16.41
C GLN A 543 -40.59 26.51 17.87
N ASP A 544 -40.04 27.58 18.39
CA ASP A 544 -40.29 28.04 19.77
C ASP A 544 -41.54 28.87 19.90
N LEU A 545 -42.15 29.31 18.77
CA LEU A 545 -43.35 30.19 18.77
C LEU A 545 -44.64 29.46 19.12
N GLY A 546 -44.68 28.12 18.96
CA GLY A 546 -45.83 27.30 19.37
C GLY A 546 -45.83 26.98 20.87
N GLY A 547 -46.87 26.30 21.34
CA GLY A 547 -46.96 25.81 22.71
C GLY A 547 -47.18 26.90 23.77
N GLY A 548 -47.86 27.98 23.41
CA GLY A 548 -48.30 29.02 24.33
C GLY A 548 -47.40 30.25 24.43
N LYS A 549 -46.32 30.34 23.64
CA LYS A 549 -45.52 31.58 23.58
C LYS A 549 -46.15 32.62 22.67
N TRP A 550 -46.24 32.33 21.38
CA TRP A 550 -46.96 33.16 20.43
C TRP A 550 -48.39 32.65 20.22
N ALA A 551 -48.51 31.34 19.92
CA ALA A 551 -49.80 30.71 19.68
C ALA A 551 -49.96 29.44 20.55
N THR A 552 -51.18 29.16 20.97
CA THR A 552 -51.57 27.95 21.73
C THR A 552 -51.61 26.69 20.83
N ASP A 553 -51.74 26.88 19.51
CA ASP A 553 -51.78 25.81 18.53
C ASP A 553 -50.46 25.01 18.53
N PRO A 554 -50.50 23.70 18.88
CA PRO A 554 -49.29 22.86 18.93
C PRO A 554 -48.63 22.65 17.56
N VAL A 555 -49.33 22.87 16.45
CA VAL A 555 -48.81 22.74 15.08
C VAL A 555 -48.48 24.08 14.42
N TYR A 556 -48.57 25.17 15.17
CA TYR A 556 -48.30 26.51 14.68
C TYR A 556 -46.95 26.65 13.97
N ALA A 557 -45.89 26.25 14.64
CA ALA A 557 -44.53 26.28 14.08
C ALA A 557 -44.41 25.46 12.79
N MET A 558 -45.08 24.31 12.71
CA MET A 558 -45.09 23.48 11.50
C MET A 558 -45.79 24.19 10.34
N LYS A 559 -46.91 24.90 10.61
CA LYS A 559 -47.60 25.69 9.59
C LYS A 559 -46.70 26.81 9.05
N LEU A 560 -46.03 27.56 9.92
CA LEU A 560 -45.07 28.60 9.51
C LEU A 560 -43.92 28.01 8.67
N MET A 561 -43.32 26.92 9.12
CA MET A 561 -42.23 26.25 8.38
C MET A 561 -42.67 25.77 6.99
N ASN A 562 -43.90 25.29 6.85
CA ASN A 562 -44.44 24.89 5.55
C ASN A 562 -44.59 26.10 4.61
N LEU A 563 -45.07 27.22 5.11
CA LEU A 563 -45.17 28.47 4.34
C LEU A 563 -43.81 28.99 3.92
N ILE A 564 -42.84 29.00 4.82
CA ILE A 564 -41.46 29.38 4.51
C ILE A 564 -40.82 28.46 3.42
N LYS A 565 -41.09 27.18 3.49
CA LYS A 565 -40.60 26.21 2.47
C LYS A 565 -41.28 26.43 1.13
N GLU A 566 -42.58 26.68 1.12
CA GLU A 566 -43.35 26.91 -0.10
C GLU A 566 -42.89 28.22 -0.77
N MET A 567 -42.76 29.31 -0.02
CA MET A 567 -42.26 30.60 -0.49
C MET A 567 -40.96 30.50 -1.27
N LYS A 568 -40.04 29.63 -0.83
CA LYS A 568 -38.72 29.43 -1.46
C LYS A 568 -38.76 28.65 -2.77
N LYS A 569 -39.91 28.19 -3.21
CA LYS A 569 -40.06 27.49 -4.50
C LYS A 569 -40.29 28.45 -5.66
N TYR A 570 -40.80 29.63 -5.37
CA TYR A 570 -41.01 30.71 -6.31
C TYR A 570 -39.78 31.61 -6.41
#